data_2895cfbc17c9bdc4167a6409910d6253
#
_entry.id   2895cfbc17c9bdc4167a6409910d6253
#
_cell.length_a   1.000
_cell.length_b   1.000
_cell.length_c   1.000
_cell.angle_alpha   90.00
_cell.angle_beta   90.00
_cell.angle_gamma   90.00
#
_symmetry.space_group_name_H-M   'P 1'
#
loop_
_entity.id
_entity.type
_entity.pdbx_description
1 polymer ?
#
loop_
_entity_poly.entity_id
_entity_poly.type
_entity_poly.pdbx_seq_one_letter_code
_entity_poly.pdbx_strand_id
1 'polypeptide(L)'
;MTNFNIKDIINFVNQQQPGTRVYLGADSRRYIKEDTWWATYTVAVVIHINGNRGCKIFGDVSHERDYDKNAHRPSMRLMNEVYKVSEMYSMLNDALPDTPIEVHLDISADPVNGSNCIIQQAIGYIR
;
A
#
# COMPACT_ATOMS: atom_id res chain seq x y z
N MET A 1 11.94 -7.71 -0.41
CA MET A 1 10.65 -8.30 -0.07
C MET A 1 9.97 -8.86 -1.30
N THR A 2 9.41 -10.03 -1.18
CA THR A 2 8.66 -10.67 -2.27
C THR A 2 7.23 -10.17 -2.29
N ASN A 3 6.62 -10.20 -3.47
CA ASN A 3 5.22 -9.87 -3.62
C ASN A 3 4.36 -10.91 -2.90
N PHE A 4 3.18 -10.51 -2.46
CA PHE A 4 2.28 -11.37 -1.70
C PHE A 4 1.19 -11.94 -2.61
N ASN A 5 0.55 -12.99 -2.13
CA ASN A 5 -0.69 -13.51 -2.71
C ASN A 5 -1.87 -12.97 -1.90
N ILE A 6 -2.89 -12.44 -2.57
CA ILE A 6 -4.06 -11.89 -1.88
C ILE A 6 -4.75 -12.92 -0.98
N LYS A 7 -4.68 -14.20 -1.33
CA LYS A 7 -5.25 -15.27 -0.49
C LYS A 7 -4.57 -15.34 0.86
N ASP A 8 -3.28 -15.03 0.93
CA ASP A 8 -2.54 -15.03 2.20
C ASP A 8 -3.07 -13.94 3.13
N ILE A 9 -3.39 -12.77 2.57
CA ILE A 9 -3.97 -11.67 3.34
C ILE A 9 -5.34 -12.08 3.88
N ILE A 10 -6.19 -12.60 3.02
CA ILE A 10 -7.55 -13.01 3.39
C ILE A 10 -7.50 -14.08 4.48
N ASN A 11 -6.66 -15.08 4.32
CA ASN A 11 -6.51 -16.14 5.31
C ASN A 11 -6.01 -15.61 6.63
N PHE A 12 -5.04 -14.68 6.60
CA PHE A 12 -4.52 -14.11 7.82
C PHE A 12 -5.61 -13.34 8.58
N VAL A 13 -6.38 -12.49 7.89
CA VAL A 13 -7.45 -11.71 8.51
C VAL A 13 -8.51 -12.61 9.10
N ASN A 14 -8.89 -13.66 8.38
CA ASN A 14 -9.94 -14.58 8.84
C ASN A 14 -9.54 -15.40 10.06
N GLN A 15 -8.26 -15.47 10.36
CA GLN A 15 -7.74 -16.15 11.56
C GLN A 15 -7.70 -15.23 12.78
N GLN A 16 -7.94 -13.93 12.59
CA GLN A 16 -7.86 -12.97 13.67
C GLN A 16 -9.22 -12.78 14.33
N GLN A 17 -9.19 -12.21 15.54
CA GLN A 17 -10.39 -11.92 16.29
C GLN A 17 -11.08 -10.64 15.78
N PRO A 18 -12.36 -10.43 16.09
CA PRO A 18 -13.05 -9.18 15.76
C PRO A 18 -12.29 -7.96 16.28
N GLY A 19 -12.39 -6.85 15.56
CA GLY A 19 -11.66 -5.63 15.88
C GLY A 19 -10.38 -5.45 15.07
N THR A 20 -10.02 -6.42 14.26
CA THR A 20 -8.90 -6.31 13.33
C THR A 20 -9.25 -5.32 12.22
N ARG A 21 -8.29 -4.47 11.85
CA ARG A 21 -8.46 -3.46 10.81
C ARG A 21 -7.38 -3.59 9.75
N VAL A 22 -7.71 -3.19 8.54
CA VAL A 22 -6.77 -3.22 7.41
C VAL A 22 -6.53 -1.79 6.93
N TYR A 23 -5.26 -1.44 6.77
CA TYR A 23 -4.85 -0.16 6.20
C TYR A 23 -4.13 -0.42 4.90
N LEU A 24 -4.51 0.32 3.86
CA LEU A 24 -3.90 0.24 2.55
C LEU A 24 -3.24 1.56 2.19
N GLY A 25 -2.10 1.48 1.54
CA GLY A 25 -1.46 2.67 1.03
C GLY A 25 -0.48 2.32 -0.07
N ALA A 26 -0.08 3.33 -0.84
CA ALA A 26 0.90 3.16 -1.88
C ALA A 26 1.80 4.37 -1.94
N ASP A 27 3.00 4.16 -2.46
CA ASP A 27 3.96 5.22 -2.71
C ASP A 27 4.80 4.85 -3.93
N SER A 28 5.43 5.82 -4.53
CA SER A 28 6.27 5.58 -5.69
C SER A 28 7.52 6.44 -5.63
N ARG A 29 8.58 5.94 -6.27
CA ARG A 29 9.85 6.64 -6.41
C ARG A 29 10.32 6.56 -7.84
N ARG A 30 10.71 7.69 -8.40
CA ARG A 30 11.38 7.73 -9.71
C ARG A 30 12.84 7.38 -9.57
N TYR A 31 13.35 6.72 -10.57
CA TYR A 31 14.80 6.51 -10.72
C TYR A 31 15.13 6.39 -12.20
N ILE A 32 16.42 6.57 -12.51
CA ILE A 32 16.90 6.46 -13.87
C ILE A 32 17.76 5.20 -14.00
N LYS A 33 17.55 4.47 -15.10
CA LYS A 33 18.32 3.28 -15.43
C LYS A 33 18.51 3.23 -16.92
N GLU A 34 19.77 3.16 -17.35
CA GLU A 34 20.13 3.12 -18.78
C GLU A 34 19.49 4.26 -19.56
N ASP A 35 19.61 5.48 -19.02
CA ASP A 35 19.07 6.71 -19.60
C ASP A 35 17.55 6.74 -19.75
N THR A 36 16.86 5.87 -19.02
CA THR A 36 15.40 5.75 -19.07
C THR A 36 14.84 5.95 -17.69
N TRP A 37 13.75 6.71 -17.60
CA TRP A 37 13.05 6.90 -16.33
C TRP A 37 12.13 5.75 -16.02
N TRP A 38 12.22 5.31 -14.77
CA TRP A 38 11.41 4.24 -14.20
C TRP A 38 10.79 4.71 -12.89
N ALA A 39 9.80 3.98 -12.42
CA ALA A 39 9.22 4.18 -11.09
C ALA A 39 9.12 2.85 -10.37
N THR A 40 9.45 2.87 -9.09
CA THR A 40 9.18 1.76 -8.19
C THR A 40 7.90 2.09 -7.45
N TYR A 41 6.91 1.20 -7.55
CA TYR A 41 5.64 1.32 -6.84
C TYR A 41 5.62 0.35 -5.68
N THR A 42 5.28 0.84 -4.50
CA THR A 42 5.15 0.02 -3.29
C THR A 42 3.72 0.13 -2.80
N VAL A 43 3.03 -1.00 -2.71
CA VAL A 43 1.70 -1.07 -2.10
C VAL A 43 1.86 -1.78 -0.78
N ALA A 44 1.38 -1.16 0.29
CA ALA A 44 1.44 -1.73 1.62
C ALA A 44 0.03 -2.11 2.09
N VAL A 45 -0.08 -3.30 2.67
CA VAL A 45 -1.27 -3.77 3.36
C VAL A 45 -0.87 -4.02 4.80
N VAL A 46 -1.42 -3.25 5.72
CA VAL A 46 -1.12 -3.39 7.15
C VAL A 46 -2.38 -3.91 7.84
N ILE A 47 -2.25 -5.06 8.48
CA ILE A 47 -3.32 -5.66 9.24
C ILE A 47 -3.04 -5.37 10.71
N HIS A 48 -3.83 -4.47 11.29
CA HIS A 48 -3.70 -4.09 12.69
C HIS A 48 -4.56 -5.04 13.53
N ILE A 49 -3.87 -5.87 14.31
CA ILE A 49 -4.52 -6.91 15.10
C ILE A 49 -5.18 -6.27 16.33
N ASN A 50 -6.36 -6.73 16.65
CA ASN A 50 -7.16 -6.17 17.73
C ASN A 50 -6.40 -6.09 19.06
N GLY A 51 -6.59 -5.00 19.78
CA GLY A 51 -6.10 -4.84 21.14
C GLY A 51 -4.60 -4.62 21.25
N ASN A 52 -4.00 -3.93 20.30
CA ASN A 52 -2.57 -3.60 20.32
C ASN A 52 -1.66 -4.83 20.29
N ARG A 53 -2.12 -5.91 19.68
CA ARG A 53 -1.34 -7.13 19.55
C ARG A 53 -0.36 -7.09 18.36
N GLY A 54 -0.06 -5.89 17.88
CA GLY A 54 0.86 -5.69 16.79
C GLY A 54 0.17 -5.61 15.44
N CYS A 55 0.97 -5.71 14.40
CA CYS A 55 0.46 -5.68 13.04
C CYS A 55 1.22 -6.66 12.15
N LYS A 56 0.55 -7.08 11.09
CA LYS A 56 1.13 -7.88 10.02
C LYS A 56 1.20 -7.03 8.77
N ILE A 57 2.36 -7.03 8.10
CA ILE A 57 2.59 -6.21 6.92
C ILE A 57 2.77 -7.11 5.71
N PHE A 58 2.00 -6.83 4.66
CA PHE A 58 2.21 -7.41 3.34
C PHE A 58 2.60 -6.29 2.38
N GLY A 59 3.49 -6.59 1.46
CA GLY A 59 3.97 -5.59 0.52
C GLY A 59 4.04 -6.14 -0.90
N ASP A 60 3.71 -5.28 -1.84
CA ASP A 60 3.87 -5.54 -3.27
C ASP A 60 4.74 -4.45 -3.86
N VAL A 61 5.80 -4.84 -4.56
CA VAL A 61 6.73 -3.91 -5.19
C VAL A 61 6.77 -4.22 -6.68
N SER A 62 6.56 -3.20 -7.50
CA SER A 62 6.65 -3.32 -8.95
C SER A 62 7.50 -2.19 -9.52
N HIS A 63 8.11 -2.45 -10.68
CA HIS A 63 8.95 -1.49 -11.39
C HIS A 63 8.36 -1.29 -12.77
N GLU A 64 8.05 -0.04 -13.13
CA GLU A 64 7.41 0.29 -14.40
C GLU A 64 8.08 1.51 -15.02
N ARG A 65 7.97 1.61 -16.34
CA ARG A 65 8.45 2.81 -17.04
C ARG A 65 7.68 4.02 -16.53
N ASP A 66 8.40 5.12 -16.33
CA ASP A 66 7.80 6.38 -15.93
C ASP A 66 7.73 7.30 -17.16
N TYR A 67 6.50 7.59 -17.58
CA TYR A 67 6.25 8.42 -18.75
C TYR A 67 5.91 9.86 -18.37
N ASP A 68 6.00 10.22 -17.10
CA ASP A 68 5.79 11.60 -16.67
C ASP A 68 6.89 12.50 -17.24
N LYS A 69 6.49 13.48 -18.03
CA LYS A 69 7.44 14.41 -18.64
C LYS A 69 7.85 15.51 -17.69
N ASN A 70 7.07 15.76 -16.64
CA ASN A 70 7.34 16.81 -15.68
C ASN A 70 7.51 16.19 -14.28
N ALA A 71 8.76 16.17 -13.79
CA ALA A 71 9.08 15.60 -12.49
C ALA A 71 8.43 16.36 -11.32
N HIS A 72 8.07 17.63 -11.52
CA HIS A 72 7.44 18.44 -10.48
C HIS A 72 5.93 18.23 -10.40
N ARG A 73 5.35 17.58 -11.40
CA ARG A 73 3.91 17.27 -11.46
C ARG A 73 3.71 15.83 -11.92
N PRO A 74 4.02 14.86 -11.07
CA PRO A 74 4.04 13.45 -11.49
C PRO A 74 2.63 12.85 -11.55
N SER A 75 1.79 13.36 -12.45
CA SER A 75 0.36 13.00 -12.49
C SER A 75 0.13 11.54 -12.87
N MET A 76 0.90 11.00 -13.83
CA MET A 76 0.73 9.61 -14.24
C MET A 76 1.17 8.66 -13.12
N ARG A 77 2.25 8.97 -12.46
CA ARG A 77 2.77 8.16 -11.36
C ARG A 77 1.78 8.15 -10.19
N LEU A 78 1.22 9.31 -9.85
CA LEU A 78 0.22 9.40 -8.78
C LEU A 78 -1.06 8.65 -9.14
N MET A 79 -1.50 8.73 -10.39
CA MET A 79 -2.67 7.97 -10.84
C MET A 79 -2.44 6.47 -10.76
N ASN A 80 -1.22 6.03 -11.09
CA ASN A 80 -0.87 4.61 -10.96
C ASN A 80 -0.89 4.14 -9.51
N GLU A 81 -0.46 4.98 -8.57
CA GLU A 81 -0.60 4.66 -7.14
C GLU A 81 -2.08 4.45 -6.77
N VAL A 82 -2.94 5.36 -7.23
CA VAL A 82 -4.38 5.28 -6.96
C VAL A 82 -4.96 3.99 -7.55
N TYR A 83 -4.63 3.67 -8.79
CA TYR A 83 -5.14 2.46 -9.45
C TYR A 83 -4.74 1.20 -8.70
N LYS A 84 -3.48 1.10 -8.28
CA LYS A 84 -2.98 -0.07 -7.57
C LYS A 84 -3.67 -0.26 -6.22
N VAL A 85 -3.84 0.82 -5.47
CA VAL A 85 -4.53 0.76 -4.18
C VAL A 85 -6.01 0.47 -4.36
N SER A 86 -6.66 1.09 -5.35
CA SER A 86 -8.07 0.87 -5.61
C SER A 86 -8.38 -0.57 -6.00
N GLU A 87 -7.51 -1.17 -6.80
CA GLU A 87 -7.64 -2.57 -7.18
C GLU A 87 -7.52 -3.48 -5.95
N MET A 88 -6.53 -3.22 -5.11
CA MET A 88 -6.33 -3.97 -3.88
C MET A 88 -7.53 -3.81 -2.94
N TYR A 89 -8.02 -2.58 -2.77
CA TYR A 89 -9.19 -2.30 -1.94
C TYR A 89 -10.40 -3.09 -2.43
N SER A 90 -10.65 -3.07 -3.74
CA SER A 90 -11.81 -3.76 -4.30
C SER A 90 -11.78 -5.25 -4.02
N MET A 91 -10.62 -5.88 -4.23
CA MET A 91 -10.47 -7.31 -4.00
C MET A 91 -10.63 -7.66 -2.52
N LEU A 92 -10.03 -6.88 -1.63
CA LEU A 92 -10.12 -7.15 -0.19
C LEU A 92 -11.51 -6.86 0.36
N ASN A 93 -12.15 -5.79 -0.11
CA ASN A 93 -13.49 -5.45 0.36
C ASN A 93 -14.52 -6.51 -0.02
N ASP A 94 -14.39 -7.08 -1.21
CA ASP A 94 -15.28 -8.15 -1.65
C ASP A 94 -15.09 -9.43 -0.81
N ALA A 95 -13.85 -9.74 -0.48
CA ALA A 95 -13.52 -10.95 0.27
C ALA A 95 -13.70 -10.80 1.78
N LEU A 96 -13.63 -9.59 2.31
CA LEU A 96 -13.67 -9.31 3.75
C LEU A 96 -14.72 -8.23 4.04
N PRO A 97 -16.02 -8.52 3.78
CA PRO A 97 -17.06 -7.48 3.88
C PRO A 97 -17.26 -6.92 5.28
N ASP A 98 -16.89 -7.67 6.31
CA ASP A 98 -17.08 -7.27 7.70
C ASP A 98 -15.83 -6.66 8.33
N THR A 99 -14.75 -6.53 7.59
CA THR A 99 -13.49 -5.99 8.09
C THR A 99 -13.36 -4.53 7.66
N PRO A 100 -13.15 -3.59 8.60
CA PRO A 100 -12.89 -2.19 8.22
C PRO A 100 -11.59 -2.09 7.42
N ILE A 101 -11.67 -1.42 6.27
CA ILE A 101 -10.51 -1.19 5.40
C ILE A 101 -10.41 0.32 5.17
N GLU A 102 -9.25 0.88 5.51
CA GLU A 102 -8.98 2.31 5.38
C GLU A 102 -7.87 2.52 4.36
N VAL A 103 -8.07 3.43 3.42
CA VAL A 103 -7.11 3.71 2.34
C VAL A 103 -6.47 5.07 2.57
N HIS A 104 -5.15 5.12 2.42
CA HIS A 104 -4.36 6.33 2.54
C HIS A 104 -3.66 6.60 1.21
N LEU A 105 -4.11 7.63 0.48
CA LEU A 105 -3.59 7.95 -0.85
C LEU A 105 -2.46 8.97 -0.82
N ASP A 106 -2.44 9.84 0.18
CA ASP A 106 -1.43 10.90 0.29
C ASP A 106 -0.57 10.67 1.53
N ILE A 107 0.16 9.57 1.51
CA ILE A 107 0.95 9.13 2.67
C ILE A 107 2.27 9.88 2.82
N SER A 108 2.68 10.64 1.81
CA SER A 108 3.88 11.49 1.89
C SER A 108 3.58 12.85 2.50
N ALA A 109 2.31 13.20 2.70
CA ALA A 109 1.90 14.44 3.34
C ALA A 109 2.08 14.36 4.85
N ASP A 110 1.68 15.42 5.56
CA ASP A 110 1.82 15.53 7.01
C ASP A 110 1.22 14.32 7.72
N PRO A 111 2.01 13.54 8.50
CA PRO A 111 1.53 12.35 9.18
C PRO A 111 0.80 12.65 10.49
N VAL A 112 -0.15 13.58 10.48
CA VAL A 112 -0.93 13.92 11.66
C VAL A 112 -1.82 12.74 12.10
N ASN A 113 -2.27 11.95 11.15
CA ASN A 113 -3.10 10.78 11.40
C ASN A 113 -2.22 9.56 11.75
N GLY A 114 -2.52 8.88 12.85
CA GLY A 114 -1.76 7.70 13.29
C GLY A 114 -1.74 6.57 12.26
N SER A 115 -2.84 6.34 11.56
CA SER A 115 -2.90 5.32 10.49
C SER A 115 -1.96 5.66 9.36
N ASN A 116 -1.86 6.94 9.00
CA ASN A 116 -0.96 7.40 7.97
C ASN A 116 0.50 7.14 8.35
N CYS A 117 0.85 7.37 9.61
CA CYS A 117 2.18 7.09 10.14
C CYS A 117 2.51 5.60 10.05
N ILE A 118 1.56 4.73 10.38
CA ILE A 118 1.72 3.28 10.29
C ILE A 118 2.00 2.86 8.84
N ILE A 119 1.26 3.43 7.89
CA ILE A 119 1.45 3.12 6.46
C ILE A 119 2.83 3.58 5.99
N GLN A 120 3.27 4.76 6.38
CA GLN A 120 4.61 5.26 6.03
C GLN A 120 5.71 4.34 6.55
N GLN A 121 5.58 3.88 7.79
CA GLN A 121 6.53 2.95 8.38
C GLN A 121 6.53 1.61 7.63
N ALA A 122 5.37 1.11 7.26
CA ALA A 122 5.24 -0.14 6.53
C ALA A 122 5.92 -0.05 5.16
N ILE A 123 5.72 1.05 4.44
CA ILE A 123 6.35 1.27 3.14
C ILE A 123 7.87 1.31 3.28
N GLY A 124 8.38 2.00 4.30
CA GLY A 124 9.80 2.02 4.59
C GLY A 124 10.37 0.63 4.88
N TYR A 125 9.61 -0.19 5.61
CA TYR A 125 9.99 -1.57 5.90
C TYR A 125 10.05 -2.44 4.64
N ILE A 126 9.09 -2.26 3.73
CA ILE A 126 9.00 -3.03 2.49
C ILE A 126 10.13 -2.68 1.51
N ARG A 127 10.54 -1.44 1.47
CA ARG A 127 11.59 -0.96 0.56
C ARG A 127 12.97 -1.49 0.85
#